data_2516f5a3969844e818473538256fde40
#
_entry.id   2516f5a3969844e818473538256fde40
#
_cell.length_a   1.000
_cell.length_b   1.000
_cell.length_c   1.000
_cell.angle_alpha   90.00
_cell.angle_beta   90.00
_cell.angle_gamma   90.00
#
_symmetry.space_group_name_H-M   'P 1'
#
loop_
_entity.id
_entity.type
_entity.pdbx_description
1 polymer ?
#
loop_
_entity_poly.entity_id
_entity_poly.type
_entity_poly.pdbx_seq_one_letter_code
_entity_poly.pdbx_strand_id
1 'polypeptide(L)'
;MKPIEATFDEATDGSSPIMPGTYPAHVVTLVTREFDSGSTVFNMTFKIADDAKDTKIIKQHKNGSGTYEAVLDEKGQPIEMSAGYMSGKTFYANGVWLTPEPEKGQGWKNRKYLESFSNLGIDFPRNDDGVVSLAEVEEDDVLGRPAVVRLTENEYTNRNGEQRTAFKVDSILPWESGKRLSADEIADDVPF
;
A
#
# COMPACT_ATOMS: atom_id res chain seq x y z
N MET A 1 -46.63 7.93 1.64
CA MET A 1 -45.22 7.66 1.21
C MET A 1 -44.33 8.02 2.38
N LYS A 2 -43.65 7.06 3.03
CA LYS A 2 -42.67 7.37 4.07
C LYS A 2 -41.42 7.94 3.37
N PRO A 3 -40.83 9.04 3.85
CA PRO A 3 -39.57 9.52 3.32
C PRO A 3 -38.51 8.43 3.56
N ILE A 4 -37.71 8.15 2.54
CA ILE A 4 -36.52 7.33 2.66
C ILE A 4 -35.48 8.25 3.30
N GLU A 5 -35.14 7.99 4.56
CA GLU A 5 -34.01 8.63 5.23
C GLU A 5 -32.73 7.93 4.72
N ALA A 6 -32.23 8.38 3.57
CA ALA A 6 -30.85 8.07 3.18
C ALA A 6 -29.95 9.01 3.99
N THR A 7 -28.98 8.47 4.73
CA THR A 7 -27.95 9.28 5.34
C THR A 7 -27.10 9.91 4.23
N PHE A 8 -26.75 11.17 4.38
CA PHE A 8 -26.05 11.97 3.37
C PHE A 8 -24.73 11.32 2.90
N ASP A 9 -24.09 10.54 3.76
CA ASP A 9 -22.85 9.81 3.47
C ASP A 9 -23.04 8.61 2.53
N GLU A 10 -24.22 8.01 2.49
CA GLU A 10 -24.54 6.89 1.56
C GLU A 10 -25.00 7.39 0.18
N ALA A 11 -25.48 8.64 0.10
CA ALA A 11 -26.06 9.19 -1.12
C ALA A 11 -25.05 9.93 -2.02
N THR A 12 -23.87 10.30 -1.51
CA THR A 12 -23.01 11.25 -2.20
C THR A 12 -21.91 10.66 -3.06
N ASP A 13 -21.53 9.39 -2.90
CA ASP A 13 -20.31 8.94 -3.57
C ASP A 13 -20.38 7.53 -4.24
N GLY A 14 -21.35 6.70 -3.97
CA GLY A 14 -21.44 5.35 -4.58
C GLY A 14 -20.20 4.46 -4.39
N SER A 15 -19.17 4.96 -3.72
CA SER A 15 -17.93 4.27 -3.44
C SER A 15 -17.96 3.68 -2.03
N SER A 16 -17.75 2.39 -1.93
CA SER A 16 -17.52 1.77 -0.62
C SER A 16 -16.31 2.41 0.06
N PRO A 17 -16.41 2.74 1.37
CA PRO A 17 -15.33 3.39 2.08
C PRO A 17 -14.07 2.52 2.06
N ILE A 18 -12.91 3.16 1.92
CA ILE A 18 -11.63 2.46 2.04
C ILE A 18 -11.48 2.01 3.49
N MET A 19 -11.12 0.75 3.71
CA MET A 19 -10.90 0.20 5.05
C MET A 19 -9.44 -0.17 5.26
N PRO A 20 -8.90 0.01 6.48
CA PRO A 20 -7.59 -0.54 6.83
C PRO A 20 -7.61 -2.05 6.65
N GLY A 21 -6.50 -2.61 6.15
CA GLY A 21 -6.41 -4.05 5.93
C GLY A 21 -5.24 -4.41 5.02
N THR A 22 -5.19 -5.69 4.63
CA THR A 22 -4.18 -6.22 3.71
C THR A 22 -4.84 -6.62 2.40
N TYR A 23 -4.23 -6.20 1.29
CA TYR A 23 -4.80 -6.33 -0.05
C TYR A 23 -3.74 -6.81 -1.04
N PRO A 24 -4.06 -7.77 -1.93
CA PRO A 24 -3.20 -8.11 -3.05
C PRO A 24 -3.11 -6.92 -4.02
N ALA A 25 -1.91 -6.62 -4.48
CA ALA A 25 -1.64 -5.45 -5.31
C ALA A 25 -0.43 -5.68 -6.22
N HIS A 26 -0.28 -4.83 -7.23
CA HIS A 26 0.91 -4.79 -8.08
C HIS A 26 1.54 -3.40 -8.02
N VAL A 27 2.86 -3.35 -8.17
CA VAL A 27 3.59 -2.09 -8.36
C VAL A 27 3.26 -1.54 -9.75
N VAL A 28 2.79 -0.32 -9.84
CA VAL A 28 2.46 0.35 -11.11
C VAL A 28 3.37 1.53 -11.42
N THR A 29 4.04 2.11 -10.44
CA THR A 29 5.12 3.09 -10.65
C THR A 29 6.18 2.99 -9.57
N LEU A 30 7.41 3.36 -9.90
CA LEU A 30 8.49 3.66 -8.97
C LEU A 30 9.08 5.02 -9.34
N VAL A 31 9.09 5.94 -8.38
CA VAL A 31 9.74 7.25 -8.53
C VAL A 31 10.88 7.35 -7.53
N THR A 32 12.09 7.57 -8.03
CA THR A 32 13.29 7.75 -7.22
C THR A 32 13.66 9.22 -7.13
N ARG A 33 14.27 9.60 -6.02
CA ARG A 33 14.86 10.91 -5.84
C ARG A 33 16.16 10.79 -5.06
N GLU A 34 17.24 11.25 -5.66
CA GLU A 34 18.55 11.38 -5.02
C GLU A 34 18.66 12.69 -4.25
N PHE A 35 19.44 12.66 -3.20
CA PHE A 35 19.78 13.81 -2.35
C PHE A 35 21.27 14.05 -2.35
N ASP A 36 21.69 15.28 -2.06
CA ASP A 36 23.11 15.67 -1.98
C ASP A 36 23.92 14.84 -0.96
N SER A 37 23.24 14.20 -0.02
CA SER A 37 23.85 13.26 0.93
C SER A 37 24.22 11.90 0.33
N GLY A 38 23.90 11.65 -0.96
CA GLY A 38 24.03 10.36 -1.62
C GLY A 38 22.92 9.36 -1.24
N SER A 39 21.94 9.77 -0.47
CA SER A 39 20.79 8.93 -0.14
C SER A 39 19.76 9.01 -1.26
N THR A 40 19.12 7.88 -1.57
CA THR A 40 18.02 7.78 -2.54
C THR A 40 16.73 7.42 -1.81
N VAL A 41 15.64 8.09 -2.13
CA VAL A 41 14.29 7.71 -1.69
C VAL A 41 13.49 7.10 -2.83
N PHE A 42 12.82 6.03 -2.54
CA PHE A 42 11.98 5.25 -3.46
C PHE A 42 10.53 5.41 -3.03
N ASN A 43 9.70 5.92 -3.94
CA ASN A 43 8.27 6.08 -3.75
C ASN A 43 7.54 5.21 -4.75
N MET A 44 6.78 4.26 -4.26
CA MET A 44 6.04 3.30 -5.10
C MET A 44 4.55 3.59 -5.08
N THR A 45 3.90 3.36 -6.21
CA THR A 45 2.44 3.29 -6.29
C THR A 45 2.03 1.84 -6.50
N PHE A 46 1.08 1.40 -5.71
CA PHE A 46 0.47 0.08 -5.81
C PHE A 46 -0.96 0.20 -6.30
N LYS A 47 -1.35 -0.68 -7.22
CA LYS A 47 -2.73 -0.85 -7.66
C LYS A 47 -3.27 -2.16 -7.09
N ILE A 48 -4.41 -2.10 -6.43
CA ILE A 48 -5.07 -3.28 -5.88
C ILE A 48 -5.49 -4.21 -7.02
N ALA A 49 -5.10 -5.47 -6.93
CA ALA A 49 -5.35 -6.48 -7.93
C ALA A 49 -6.82 -6.95 -7.94
N ASP A 50 -7.27 -7.50 -9.06
CA ASP A 50 -8.60 -8.09 -9.19
C ASP A 50 -8.80 -9.31 -8.28
N ASP A 51 -7.70 -9.98 -7.92
CA ASP A 51 -7.68 -11.07 -6.92
C ASP A 51 -8.18 -10.62 -5.53
N ALA A 52 -8.26 -9.32 -5.27
CA ALA A 52 -8.89 -8.79 -4.06
C ALA A 52 -10.34 -9.26 -3.88
N LYS A 53 -11.04 -9.62 -4.96
CA LYS A 53 -12.39 -10.21 -4.89
C LYS A 53 -12.45 -11.50 -4.07
N ASP A 54 -11.36 -12.27 -4.07
CA ASP A 54 -11.21 -13.53 -3.36
C ASP A 54 -10.67 -13.35 -1.94
N THR A 55 -10.23 -12.12 -1.61
CA THR A 55 -9.75 -11.74 -0.28
C THR A 55 -10.93 -11.35 0.60
N LYS A 56 -11.01 -11.97 1.78
CA LYS A 56 -12.00 -11.61 2.80
C LYS A 56 -11.39 -10.62 3.78
N ILE A 57 -12.15 -9.59 4.08
CA ILE A 57 -11.81 -8.57 5.09
C ILE A 57 -12.96 -8.43 6.08
N ILE A 58 -12.64 -7.97 7.28
CA ILE A 58 -13.65 -7.61 8.27
C ILE A 58 -14.22 -6.23 7.91
N LYS A 59 -15.54 -6.15 7.76
CA LYS A 59 -16.22 -4.86 7.61
C LYS A 59 -15.98 -4.01 8.84
N GLN A 60 -15.53 -2.78 8.64
CA GLN A 60 -15.21 -1.85 9.72
C GLN A 60 -15.99 -0.55 9.54
N HIS A 61 -16.20 0.17 10.62
CA HIS A 61 -16.67 1.55 10.63
C HIS A 61 -15.78 2.40 11.53
N LYS A 62 -15.69 3.69 11.24
CA LYS A 62 -14.95 4.63 12.08
C LYS A 62 -15.88 5.11 13.20
N ASN A 63 -15.51 4.89 14.45
CA ASN A 63 -16.29 5.34 15.59
C ASN A 63 -16.10 6.84 15.84
N GLY A 64 -16.83 7.40 16.83
CA GLY A 64 -16.79 8.83 17.16
C GLY A 64 -15.42 9.34 17.67
N SER A 65 -14.51 8.44 18.07
CA SER A 65 -13.12 8.76 18.45
C SER A 65 -12.13 8.65 17.28
N GLY A 66 -12.61 8.30 16.08
CA GLY A 66 -11.78 8.15 14.90
C GLY A 66 -11.10 6.78 14.75
N THR A 67 -11.41 5.81 15.60
CA THR A 67 -10.85 4.45 15.57
C THR A 67 -11.73 3.54 14.72
N TYR A 68 -11.09 2.65 13.95
CA TYR A 68 -11.80 1.63 13.19
C TYR A 68 -12.19 0.45 14.06
N GLU A 69 -13.46 0.10 14.04
CA GLU A 69 -14.04 -1.01 14.78
C GLU A 69 -14.79 -1.96 13.84
N ALA A 70 -14.76 -3.26 14.16
CA ALA A 70 -15.49 -4.27 13.40
C ALA A 70 -17.01 -4.03 13.50
N VAL A 71 -17.69 -4.13 12.37
CA VAL A 71 -19.15 -4.22 12.34
C VAL A 71 -19.54 -5.64 12.72
N LEU A 72 -20.42 -5.80 13.71
CA LEU A 72 -20.87 -7.08 14.20
C LEU A 72 -22.24 -7.41 13.62
N ASP A 73 -22.50 -8.70 13.40
CA ASP A 73 -23.82 -9.22 13.05
C ASP A 73 -24.75 -9.31 14.28
N GLU A 74 -25.97 -9.78 14.07
CA GLU A 74 -26.98 -9.96 15.16
C GLU A 74 -26.53 -10.97 16.24
N LYS A 75 -25.52 -11.80 15.95
CA LYS A 75 -24.94 -12.78 16.89
C LYS A 75 -23.68 -12.27 17.57
N GLY A 76 -23.28 -11.03 17.29
CA GLY A 76 -22.05 -10.42 17.82
C GLY A 76 -20.76 -10.90 17.12
N GLN A 77 -20.84 -11.48 15.91
CA GLN A 77 -19.69 -11.91 15.14
C GLN A 77 -19.28 -10.83 14.13
N PRO A 78 -17.97 -10.62 13.88
CA PRO A 78 -17.51 -9.70 12.85
C PRO A 78 -18.06 -10.06 11.48
N ILE A 79 -18.58 -9.09 10.75
CA ILE A 79 -19.07 -9.30 9.39
C ILE A 79 -17.89 -9.37 8.44
N GLU A 80 -17.74 -10.50 7.75
CA GLU A 80 -16.79 -10.65 6.65
C GLU A 80 -17.41 -10.17 5.34
N MET A 81 -16.58 -9.50 4.51
CA MET A 81 -16.97 -9.10 3.17
C MET A 81 -15.82 -9.31 2.18
N SER A 82 -16.13 -9.41 0.89
CA SER A 82 -15.11 -9.42 -0.15
C SER A 82 -14.42 -8.07 -0.26
N ALA A 83 -13.11 -8.08 -0.46
CA ALA A 83 -12.32 -6.88 -0.75
C ALA A 83 -12.39 -6.45 -2.22
N GLY A 84 -13.20 -7.10 -3.06
CA GLY A 84 -13.30 -6.83 -4.50
C GLY A 84 -13.62 -5.38 -4.87
N TYR A 85 -14.32 -4.65 -4.00
CA TYR A 85 -14.59 -3.21 -4.21
C TYR A 85 -13.33 -2.33 -4.17
N MET A 86 -12.21 -2.87 -3.70
CA MET A 86 -10.91 -2.21 -3.68
C MET A 86 -10.14 -2.37 -4.99
N SER A 87 -10.50 -3.34 -5.84
CA SER A 87 -9.85 -3.59 -7.13
C SER A 87 -9.71 -2.31 -7.96
N GLY A 88 -8.56 -2.12 -8.56
CA GLY A 88 -8.22 -0.97 -9.38
C GLY A 88 -7.86 0.31 -8.62
N LYS A 89 -8.11 0.39 -7.30
CA LYS A 89 -7.71 1.57 -6.50
C LYS A 89 -6.19 1.60 -6.31
N THR A 90 -5.62 2.81 -6.33
CA THR A 90 -4.17 3.02 -6.19
C THR A 90 -3.81 3.66 -4.85
N PHE A 91 -2.67 3.23 -4.29
CA PHE A 91 -2.15 3.72 -3.01
C PHE A 91 -0.65 3.92 -3.07
N TYR A 92 -0.16 4.94 -2.36
CA TYR A 92 1.26 5.28 -2.31
C TYR A 92 1.95 4.61 -1.12
N ALA A 93 3.16 4.09 -1.38
CA ALA A 93 4.12 3.69 -0.37
C ALA A 93 5.31 4.64 -0.43
N ASN A 94 5.40 5.55 0.52
CA ASN A 94 6.40 6.60 0.54
C ASN A 94 7.57 6.27 1.47
N GLY A 95 8.75 6.79 1.11
CA GLY A 95 9.88 6.87 2.02
C GLY A 95 10.58 5.54 2.28
N VAL A 96 10.77 4.71 1.26
CA VAL A 96 11.77 3.63 1.30
C VAL A 96 13.11 4.24 0.94
N TRP A 97 14.08 4.17 1.84
CA TRP A 97 15.35 4.87 1.72
C TRP A 97 16.51 3.90 1.57
N LEU A 98 17.39 4.19 0.62
CA LEU A 98 18.74 3.64 0.52
C LEU A 98 19.75 4.73 0.91
N THR A 99 20.56 4.46 1.93
CA THR A 99 21.57 5.40 2.43
C THR A 99 22.92 4.68 2.41
N PRO A 100 23.90 5.10 1.58
CA PRO A 100 25.18 4.40 1.43
C PRO A 100 25.97 4.30 2.74
N GLU A 101 25.97 5.37 3.51
CA GLU A 101 26.65 5.46 4.80
C GLU A 101 25.69 5.99 5.86
N PRO A 102 24.82 5.13 6.42
CA PRO A 102 23.85 5.60 7.41
C PRO A 102 24.55 6.05 8.69
N GLU A 103 24.18 7.22 9.18
CA GLU A 103 24.62 7.69 10.49
C GLU A 103 24.28 6.68 11.60
N LYS A 104 24.98 6.74 12.71
CA LYS A 104 24.72 5.87 13.86
C LYS A 104 23.26 5.97 14.29
N GLY A 105 22.56 4.83 14.29
CA GLY A 105 21.13 4.73 14.62
C GLY A 105 20.20 4.86 13.42
N GLN A 106 20.68 5.15 12.21
CA GLN A 106 19.84 5.25 10.99
C GLN A 106 19.88 3.99 10.09
N GLY A 107 20.57 2.93 10.49
CA GLY A 107 20.62 1.66 9.73
C GLY A 107 19.26 1.01 9.47
N TRP A 108 18.21 1.42 10.18
CA TRP A 108 16.83 0.99 9.95
C TRP A 108 16.33 1.39 8.56
N LYS A 109 16.84 2.46 7.94
CA LYS A 109 16.47 2.91 6.59
C LYS A 109 16.83 1.82 5.57
N ASN A 110 18.08 1.34 5.61
CA ASN A 110 18.53 0.28 4.70
C ASN A 110 17.85 -1.07 4.99
N ARG A 111 17.48 -1.34 6.25
CA ARG A 111 16.66 -2.53 6.58
C ARG A 111 15.30 -2.45 5.90
N LYS A 112 14.61 -1.31 6.01
CA LYS A 112 13.30 -1.14 5.34
C LYS A 112 13.43 -1.27 3.83
N TYR A 113 14.50 -0.75 3.24
CA TYR A 113 14.83 -0.91 1.82
C TYR A 113 14.95 -2.40 1.46
N LEU A 114 15.83 -3.11 2.15
CA LEU A 114 16.04 -4.54 1.95
C LEU A 114 14.74 -5.34 2.08
N GLU A 115 14.00 -5.15 3.16
CA GLU A 115 12.74 -5.87 3.42
C GLU A 115 11.68 -5.57 2.34
N SER A 116 11.49 -4.30 1.96
CA SER A 116 10.49 -3.92 0.97
C SER A 116 10.75 -4.52 -0.39
N PHE A 117 11.99 -4.43 -0.88
CA PHE A 117 12.33 -4.94 -2.21
C PHE A 117 12.52 -6.47 -2.23
N SER A 118 13.00 -7.09 -1.15
CA SER A 118 13.00 -8.55 -1.03
C SER A 118 11.58 -9.11 -1.04
N ASN A 119 10.64 -8.44 -0.39
CA ASN A 119 9.24 -8.85 -0.39
C ASN A 119 8.57 -8.68 -1.77
N LEU A 120 9.14 -7.83 -2.63
CA LEU A 120 8.80 -7.73 -4.05
C LEU A 120 9.54 -8.77 -4.91
N GLY A 121 10.35 -9.65 -4.32
CA GLY A 121 11.10 -10.68 -5.02
C GLY A 121 12.38 -10.18 -5.68
N ILE A 122 12.97 -9.07 -5.19
CA ILE A 122 14.31 -8.64 -5.59
C ILE A 122 15.32 -9.38 -4.72
N ASP A 123 16.26 -10.06 -5.36
CA ASP A 123 17.35 -10.75 -4.69
C ASP A 123 18.54 -9.80 -4.48
N PHE A 124 18.99 -9.71 -3.23
CA PHE A 124 20.20 -8.99 -2.87
C PHE A 124 21.31 -10.01 -2.54
N PRO A 125 22.39 -10.05 -3.32
CA PRO A 125 23.46 -11.01 -3.11
C PRO A 125 24.13 -10.80 -1.74
N ARG A 126 24.56 -11.91 -1.14
CA ARG A 126 25.35 -11.93 0.08
C ARG A 126 26.78 -12.33 -0.28
N ASN A 127 27.76 -11.67 0.30
CA ASN A 127 29.15 -12.12 0.21
C ASN A 127 29.40 -13.31 1.14
N ASP A 128 30.63 -13.85 1.11
CA ASP A 128 31.04 -15.01 1.93
C ASP A 128 30.94 -14.73 3.43
N ASP A 129 31.05 -13.47 3.86
CA ASP A 129 30.88 -13.03 5.26
C ASP A 129 29.40 -12.81 5.65
N GLY A 130 28.46 -13.09 4.75
CA GLY A 130 27.02 -12.92 4.96
C GLY A 130 26.52 -11.46 4.89
N VAL A 131 27.38 -10.52 4.46
CA VAL A 131 27.02 -9.12 4.29
C VAL A 131 26.20 -8.98 3.01
N VAL A 132 25.01 -8.34 3.11
CA VAL A 132 24.14 -8.08 1.96
C VAL A 132 24.67 -6.89 1.18
N SER A 133 24.85 -7.07 -0.13
CA SER A 133 25.14 -5.98 -1.06
C SER A 133 23.81 -5.35 -1.52
N LEU A 134 23.54 -4.13 -1.10
CA LEU A 134 22.37 -3.37 -1.52
C LEU A 134 22.68 -2.67 -2.85
N ALA A 135 22.16 -3.23 -3.94
CA ALA A 135 22.17 -2.54 -5.24
C ALA A 135 20.99 -1.57 -5.30
N GLU A 136 21.11 -0.53 -6.08
CA GLU A 136 19.98 0.35 -6.42
C GLU A 136 19.02 -0.40 -7.32
N VAL A 137 17.72 -0.28 -7.01
CA VAL A 137 16.64 -0.94 -7.75
C VAL A 137 16.06 0.07 -8.74
N GLU A 138 15.97 -0.33 -10.00
CA GLU A 138 15.38 0.48 -11.06
C GLU A 138 13.89 0.21 -11.21
N GLU A 139 13.18 1.09 -11.92
CA GLU A 139 11.74 0.98 -12.14
C GLU A 139 11.38 -0.34 -12.84
N ASP A 140 12.11 -0.71 -13.88
CA ASP A 140 11.89 -1.94 -14.64
C ASP A 140 12.03 -3.21 -13.79
N ASP A 141 12.79 -3.16 -12.71
CA ASP A 141 12.94 -4.30 -11.80
C ASP A 141 11.66 -4.61 -11.05
N VAL A 142 10.87 -3.59 -10.74
CA VAL A 142 9.72 -3.71 -9.83
C VAL A 142 8.36 -3.56 -10.50
N LEU A 143 8.26 -2.91 -11.66
CA LEU A 143 6.99 -2.75 -12.35
C LEU A 143 6.28 -4.09 -12.55
N GLY A 144 4.98 -4.12 -12.24
CA GLY A 144 4.12 -5.29 -12.33
C GLY A 144 4.36 -6.34 -11.26
N ARG A 145 5.36 -6.19 -10.36
CA ARG A 145 5.59 -7.18 -9.31
C ARG A 145 4.43 -7.24 -8.33
N PRO A 146 4.01 -8.47 -7.96
CA PRO A 146 2.95 -8.68 -7.00
C PRO A 146 3.43 -8.47 -5.57
N ALA A 147 2.54 -7.96 -4.73
CA ALA A 147 2.72 -7.85 -3.29
C ALA A 147 1.38 -7.90 -2.56
N VAL A 148 1.40 -8.22 -1.28
CA VAL A 148 0.30 -7.92 -0.38
C VAL A 148 0.64 -6.63 0.35
N VAL A 149 -0.17 -5.60 0.17
CA VAL A 149 0.03 -4.31 0.82
C VAL A 149 -0.87 -4.15 2.04
N ARG A 150 -0.32 -3.64 3.14
CA ARG A 150 -1.11 -3.22 4.29
C ARG A 150 -1.44 -1.75 4.16
N LEU A 151 -2.73 -1.44 4.14
CA LEU A 151 -3.23 -0.07 4.12
C LEU A 151 -3.54 0.41 5.54
N THR A 152 -3.08 1.61 5.85
CA THR A 152 -3.40 2.33 7.09
C THR A 152 -3.84 3.74 6.77
N GLU A 153 -4.75 4.27 7.58
CA GLU A 153 -5.11 5.68 7.50
C GLU A 153 -3.99 6.54 8.09
N ASN A 154 -3.71 7.65 7.44
CA ASN A 154 -2.71 8.61 7.86
C ASN A 154 -3.33 10.01 7.87
N GLU A 155 -3.20 10.70 8.98
CA GLU A 155 -3.57 12.11 9.09
C GLU A 155 -2.41 12.99 8.62
N TYR A 156 -2.72 13.99 7.83
CA TYR A 156 -1.73 14.95 7.36
C TYR A 156 -2.34 16.35 7.23
N THR A 157 -1.49 17.35 7.32
CA THR A 157 -1.90 18.73 7.07
C THR A 157 -1.59 19.09 5.62
N ASN A 158 -2.59 19.50 4.85
CA ASN A 158 -2.40 19.92 3.48
C ASN A 158 -1.71 21.30 3.41
N ARG A 159 -1.38 21.76 2.18
CA ARG A 159 -0.70 23.05 1.96
C ARG A 159 -1.49 24.25 2.45
N ASN A 160 -2.80 24.11 2.63
CA ASN A 160 -3.69 25.16 3.13
C ASN A 160 -3.84 25.15 4.66
N GLY A 161 -3.12 24.27 5.37
CA GLY A 161 -3.21 24.11 6.82
C GLY A 161 -4.40 23.28 7.32
N GLU A 162 -5.16 22.64 6.41
CA GLU A 162 -6.29 21.80 6.78
C GLU A 162 -5.83 20.38 7.14
N GLN A 163 -6.38 19.83 8.22
CA GLN A 163 -6.20 18.42 8.56
C GLN A 163 -7.00 17.56 7.59
N ARG A 164 -6.35 16.59 7.00
CA ARG A 164 -6.94 15.61 6.11
C ARG A 164 -6.46 14.21 6.43
N THR A 165 -7.24 13.22 6.03
CA THR A 165 -6.87 11.82 6.12
C THR A 165 -6.69 11.23 4.73
N ALA A 166 -5.74 10.32 4.60
CA ALA A 166 -5.55 9.52 3.39
C ALA A 166 -5.06 8.12 3.77
N PHE A 167 -5.42 7.14 2.96
CA PHE A 167 -4.84 5.80 3.10
C PHE A 167 -3.50 5.74 2.37
N LYS A 168 -2.54 5.06 2.99
CA LYS A 168 -1.22 4.78 2.43
C LYS A 168 -0.83 3.33 2.66
N VAL A 169 0.10 2.85 1.89
CA VAL A 169 0.78 1.58 2.13
C VAL A 169 1.78 1.77 3.27
N ASP A 170 1.54 1.07 4.36
CA ASP A 170 2.41 1.03 5.53
C ASP A 170 3.47 -0.07 5.42
N SER A 171 3.07 -1.23 4.94
CA SER A 171 3.94 -2.40 4.82
C SER A 171 3.70 -3.10 3.49
N ILE A 172 4.79 -3.61 2.91
CA ILE A 172 4.81 -4.44 1.72
C ILE A 172 5.16 -5.86 2.18
N LEU A 173 4.33 -6.83 1.86
CA LEU A 173 4.47 -8.23 2.23
C LEU A 173 4.57 -9.09 0.96
N PRO A 174 5.22 -10.26 1.00
CA PRO A 174 5.29 -11.14 -0.16
C PRO A 174 3.90 -11.67 -0.54
N TRP A 175 3.65 -11.80 -1.84
CA TRP A 175 2.46 -12.46 -2.38
C TRP A 175 2.90 -13.68 -3.20
N GLU A 176 3.01 -14.84 -2.54
CA GLU A 176 3.58 -16.07 -3.11
C GLU A 176 2.83 -16.59 -4.34
N SER A 177 1.51 -16.42 -4.40
CA SER A 177 0.69 -16.85 -5.54
C SER A 177 0.52 -15.78 -6.61
N GLY A 178 1.00 -14.55 -6.36
CA GLY A 178 0.87 -13.42 -7.27
C GLY A 178 1.75 -13.61 -8.50
N LYS A 179 1.25 -13.17 -9.65
CA LYS A 179 1.99 -13.17 -10.91
C LYS A 179 2.38 -11.75 -11.28
N ARG A 180 3.57 -11.59 -11.85
CA ARG A 180 4.01 -10.31 -12.37
C ARG A 180 3.18 -9.93 -13.59
N LEU A 181 2.68 -8.68 -13.61
CA LEU A 181 2.01 -8.11 -14.78
C LEU A 181 3.03 -7.77 -15.86
N SER A 182 2.63 -7.91 -17.11
CA SER A 182 3.40 -7.40 -18.25
C SER A 182 3.31 -5.89 -18.37
N ALA A 183 4.21 -5.28 -19.15
CA ALA A 183 4.18 -3.84 -19.39
C ALA A 183 2.86 -3.37 -20.04
N ASP A 184 2.30 -4.17 -20.94
CA ASP A 184 1.04 -3.85 -21.62
C ASP A 184 -0.15 -3.84 -20.62
N GLU A 185 -0.20 -4.81 -19.69
CA GLU A 185 -1.22 -4.86 -18.64
C GLU A 185 -1.13 -3.68 -17.66
N ILE A 186 0.08 -3.13 -17.45
CA ILE A 186 0.26 -1.94 -16.62
C ILE A 186 -0.17 -0.69 -17.37
N ALA A 187 0.16 -0.56 -18.67
CA ALA A 187 -0.11 0.62 -19.47
C ALA A 187 -1.60 0.88 -19.68
N ASP A 188 -2.41 -0.17 -19.82
CA ASP A 188 -3.86 -0.07 -19.95
C ASP A 188 -4.54 0.44 -18.68
N ASP A 189 -3.81 0.45 -17.57
CA ASP A 189 -4.34 0.65 -16.22
C ASP A 189 -3.94 2.00 -15.58
N VAL A 190 -3.08 2.81 -16.22
CA VAL A 190 -2.69 4.13 -15.70
C VAL A 190 -3.71 5.17 -16.15
N PRO A 191 -4.57 5.69 -15.27
CA PRO A 191 -5.41 6.84 -15.61
C PRO A 191 -4.52 8.06 -15.84
N PHE A 192 -4.61 8.64 -17.03
CA PHE A 192 -4.00 9.93 -17.38
C PHE A 192 -4.68 11.09 -16.66
#